data_f558edd2c92f25bc4a47b37c50c9f956
#
_entry.id   f558edd2c92f25bc4a47b37c50c9f956
#
_cell.length_a   1.000
_cell.length_b   1.000
_cell.length_c   1.000
_cell.angle_alpha   90.00
_cell.angle_beta   90.00
_cell.angle_gamma   90.00
#
_symmetry.space_group_name_H-M   'P 1'
#
loop_
_entity.id
_entity.type
_entity.pdbx_description
1 polymer ?
#
loop_
_entity_poly.entity_id
_entity_poly.type
_entity_poly.pdbx_seq_one_letter_code
_entity_poly.pdbx_strand_id
1 'polypeptide(L)'
;VRVKAWVYFTMAKIYNEVVWFDDPMYEMKDYSQYPKLNLDQTIAKCVEYLKTGFDGIDGNHTMPWTEWIASDSSLSAGDYTFWDLMTPEYFALSAELALWQGRWQDVVDLVLPKMNEAFASSSTYTKWMCQSNYHNAYSKIFRGDNPYGSATVSVITYEYKKNQTNATKQNLYSAPILRPSELGIARYSDKDFNPNAFTSEDSRDGRFNSHFSQDSYGNWRMQKWSYAADNFIYIYRNVELYFMLIEAFNHLPERSEERYVLMNEGVSSYYPDGGVTYPGFTNDWTRVGGAVTHTYADTGIRGTWGASDTSKGLLCRDMKKEPGNERHNDIELLKEICLEMPCEGKTLPVMIRMAKRYNDPTIISDLVCSKYSEENAAIAAKVRAKIESGDYFVHWDIDSTSSTH
;
A
#
# COMPACT_ATOMS: atom_id res chain seq x y z
N VAL A 1 -9.27 0.32 -19.45
CA VAL A 1 -8.23 -0.72 -19.33
C VAL A 1 -7.77 -0.86 -17.88
N ARG A 2 -7.14 0.16 -17.26
CA ARG A 2 -6.57 0.09 -15.89
C ARG A 2 -7.58 -0.31 -14.82
N VAL A 3 -8.76 0.30 -14.83
CA VAL A 3 -9.82 0.01 -13.85
C VAL A 3 -10.26 -1.45 -13.94
N LYS A 4 -10.49 -1.97 -15.17
CA LYS A 4 -10.85 -3.39 -15.37
C LYS A 4 -9.77 -4.31 -14.83
N ALA A 5 -8.51 -4.09 -15.21
CA ALA A 5 -7.39 -4.90 -14.71
C ALA A 5 -7.28 -4.85 -13.17
N TRP A 6 -7.38 -3.68 -12.58
CA TRP A 6 -7.33 -3.52 -11.13
C TRP A 6 -8.48 -4.20 -10.39
N VAL A 7 -9.71 -4.12 -10.92
CA VAL A 7 -10.89 -4.78 -10.33
C VAL A 7 -10.72 -6.28 -10.35
N TYR A 8 -10.39 -6.88 -11.50
CA TYR A 8 -10.19 -8.33 -11.60
C TYR A 8 -9.04 -8.81 -10.72
N PHE A 9 -7.93 -8.08 -10.69
CA PHE A 9 -6.81 -8.39 -9.82
C PHE A 9 -7.20 -8.31 -8.34
N THR A 10 -7.97 -7.30 -7.95
CA THR A 10 -8.46 -7.15 -6.57
C THR A 10 -9.40 -8.29 -6.18
N MET A 11 -10.33 -8.66 -7.07
CA MET A 11 -11.21 -9.82 -6.86
C MET A 11 -10.40 -11.11 -6.71
N ALA A 12 -9.42 -11.34 -7.56
CA ALA A 12 -8.58 -12.54 -7.49
C ALA A 12 -7.76 -12.61 -6.20
N LYS A 13 -7.27 -11.48 -5.69
CA LYS A 13 -6.59 -11.41 -4.38
C LYS A 13 -7.50 -11.79 -3.21
N ILE A 14 -8.80 -11.61 -3.34
CA ILE A 14 -9.80 -11.91 -2.29
C ILE A 14 -10.37 -13.32 -2.45
N TYR A 15 -10.75 -13.70 -3.66
CA TYR A 15 -11.52 -14.90 -3.93
C TYR A 15 -10.73 -16.05 -4.56
N ASN A 16 -9.48 -15.82 -4.94
CA ASN A 16 -8.62 -16.71 -5.73
C ASN A 16 -9.12 -17.00 -7.16
N GLU A 17 -10.42 -17.02 -7.38
CA GLU A 17 -11.03 -17.28 -8.67
C GLU A 17 -11.91 -16.12 -9.13
N VAL A 18 -11.85 -15.81 -10.41
CA VAL A 18 -12.70 -14.80 -11.05
C VAL A 18 -13.22 -15.32 -12.38
N VAL A 19 -14.41 -14.90 -12.75
CA VAL A 19 -14.96 -15.12 -14.09
C VAL A 19 -14.62 -13.91 -14.96
N TRP A 20 -13.81 -14.13 -16.00
CA TRP A 20 -13.32 -13.05 -16.85
C TRP A 20 -14.29 -12.78 -18.00
N PHE A 21 -14.69 -11.52 -18.16
CA PHE A 21 -15.51 -11.03 -19.27
C PHE A 21 -14.70 -10.03 -20.11
N ASP A 22 -14.63 -10.26 -21.41
CA ASP A 22 -13.97 -9.33 -22.33
C ASP A 22 -14.93 -8.22 -22.76
N ASP A 23 -16.17 -8.56 -23.08
CA ASP A 23 -17.19 -7.60 -23.52
C ASP A 23 -18.11 -7.14 -22.39
N PRO A 24 -18.65 -5.91 -22.50
CA PRO A 24 -19.69 -5.46 -21.58
C PRO A 24 -20.92 -6.37 -21.63
N MET A 25 -21.40 -6.78 -20.47
CA MET A 25 -22.63 -7.56 -20.36
C MET A 25 -23.84 -6.62 -20.21
N TYR A 26 -24.64 -6.55 -21.24
CA TYR A 26 -25.91 -5.80 -21.21
C TYR A 26 -27.10 -6.65 -20.75
N GLU A 27 -26.96 -7.95 -20.75
CA GLU A 27 -27.96 -8.92 -20.34
C GLU A 27 -27.32 -9.95 -19.39
N MET A 28 -28.12 -10.50 -18.47
CA MET A 28 -27.68 -11.62 -17.65
C MET A 28 -27.50 -12.86 -18.54
N LYS A 29 -26.25 -13.19 -18.81
CA LYS A 29 -25.85 -14.39 -19.55
C LYS A 29 -25.44 -15.48 -18.56
N ASP A 30 -25.51 -16.71 -19.03
CA ASP A 30 -24.94 -17.84 -18.29
C ASP A 30 -23.43 -17.65 -18.13
N TYR A 31 -22.98 -17.34 -16.92
CA TYR A 31 -21.57 -17.11 -16.61
C TYR A 31 -20.73 -18.39 -16.72
N SER A 32 -21.35 -19.59 -16.76
CA SER A 32 -20.62 -20.86 -16.96
C SER A 32 -19.89 -20.94 -18.30
N GLN A 33 -20.28 -20.08 -19.26
CA GLN A 33 -19.65 -20.00 -20.59
C GLN A 33 -18.33 -19.22 -20.57
N TYR A 34 -18.05 -18.48 -19.50
CA TYR A 34 -16.86 -17.65 -19.42
C TYR A 34 -15.73 -18.36 -18.65
N PRO A 35 -14.46 -18.07 -18.98
CA PRO A 35 -13.35 -18.70 -18.32
C PRO A 35 -13.29 -18.30 -16.84
N LYS A 36 -13.18 -19.28 -15.96
CA LYS A 36 -12.78 -19.09 -14.57
C LYS A 36 -11.26 -19.07 -14.53
N LEU A 37 -10.69 -18.01 -14.02
CA LEU A 37 -9.26 -17.81 -13.87
C LEU A 37 -8.90 -17.82 -12.39
N ASN A 38 -7.89 -18.62 -12.02
CA ASN A 38 -7.32 -18.50 -10.68
C ASN A 38 -6.45 -17.25 -10.56
N LEU A 39 -5.94 -16.96 -9.35
CA LEU A 39 -5.14 -15.77 -9.08
C LEU A 39 -3.96 -15.61 -10.05
N ASP A 40 -3.16 -16.66 -10.29
CA ASP A 40 -1.98 -16.57 -11.16
C ASP A 40 -2.37 -16.35 -12.63
N GLN A 41 -3.43 -17.02 -13.08
CA GLN A 41 -3.99 -16.82 -14.43
C GLN A 41 -4.58 -15.40 -14.58
N THR A 42 -5.24 -14.91 -13.54
CA THR A 42 -5.80 -13.54 -13.52
C THR A 42 -4.68 -12.51 -13.60
N ILE A 43 -3.60 -12.69 -12.84
CA ILE A 43 -2.41 -11.81 -12.90
C ILE A 43 -1.84 -11.79 -14.32
N ALA A 44 -1.63 -12.97 -14.92
CA ALA A 44 -1.11 -13.07 -16.29
C ALA A 44 -2.04 -12.37 -17.29
N LYS A 45 -3.36 -12.58 -17.15
CA LYS A 45 -4.36 -11.93 -18.01
C LYS A 45 -4.41 -10.43 -17.81
N CYS A 46 -4.28 -9.93 -16.58
CA CYS A 46 -4.20 -8.49 -16.32
C CYS A 46 -2.95 -7.86 -16.96
N VAL A 47 -1.79 -8.51 -16.86
CA VAL A 47 -0.56 -8.05 -17.51
C VAL A 47 -0.70 -8.00 -19.02
N GLU A 48 -1.28 -9.04 -19.62
CA GLU A 48 -1.58 -9.05 -21.05
C GLU A 48 -2.54 -7.92 -21.43
N TYR A 49 -3.66 -7.79 -20.70
CA TYR A 49 -4.68 -6.79 -20.95
C TYR A 49 -4.17 -5.35 -20.80
N LEU A 50 -3.27 -5.10 -19.86
CA LEU A 50 -2.63 -3.78 -19.73
C LEU A 50 -1.74 -3.44 -20.92
N LYS A 51 -1.17 -4.45 -21.61
CA LYS A 51 -0.34 -4.26 -22.80
C LYS A 51 -1.15 -4.16 -24.09
N THR A 52 -2.11 -5.04 -24.25
CA THR A 52 -2.91 -5.13 -25.48
C THR A 52 -4.08 -4.14 -25.48
N GLY A 53 -4.61 -3.86 -24.31
CA GLY A 53 -5.66 -2.90 -24.12
C GLY A 53 -7.02 -3.31 -24.72
N PHE A 54 -7.77 -2.30 -25.08
CA PHE A 54 -9.06 -2.41 -25.76
C PHE A 54 -9.15 -1.35 -26.86
N ASP A 55 -9.53 -1.74 -28.04
CA ASP A 55 -9.68 -0.85 -29.20
C ASP A 55 -8.44 0.04 -29.49
N GLY A 56 -7.25 -0.57 -29.39
CA GLY A 56 -5.98 0.12 -29.61
C GLY A 56 -5.49 1.00 -28.45
N ILE A 57 -6.20 1.01 -27.33
CA ILE A 57 -5.86 1.78 -26.13
C ILE A 57 -5.33 0.82 -25.06
N ASP A 58 -4.03 0.87 -24.81
CA ASP A 58 -3.38 0.10 -23.75
C ASP A 58 -3.51 0.74 -22.35
N GLY A 59 -2.97 0.09 -21.33
CA GLY A 59 -3.00 0.60 -19.96
C GLY A 59 -2.16 1.84 -19.72
N ASN A 60 -1.13 2.08 -20.54
CA ASN A 60 -0.23 3.24 -20.44
C ASN A 60 -0.67 4.43 -21.28
N HIS A 61 -1.79 4.31 -21.96
CA HIS A 61 -2.30 5.38 -22.81
C HIS A 61 -2.64 6.64 -22.01
N THR A 62 -2.36 7.81 -22.59
CA THR A 62 -2.71 9.10 -22.00
C THR A 62 -4.23 9.22 -21.84
N MET A 63 -4.67 9.75 -20.72
CA MET A 63 -6.09 9.89 -20.46
C MET A 63 -6.72 10.93 -21.38
N PRO A 64 -7.89 10.65 -21.99
CA PRO A 64 -8.49 11.52 -23.00
C PRO A 64 -8.86 12.91 -22.48
N TRP A 65 -9.18 13.03 -21.18
CA TRP A 65 -9.45 14.36 -20.59
C TRP A 65 -8.25 15.29 -20.58
N THR A 66 -7.02 14.77 -20.65
CA THR A 66 -5.81 15.61 -20.78
C THR A 66 -5.87 16.43 -22.07
N GLU A 67 -6.33 15.84 -23.16
CA GLU A 67 -6.49 16.53 -24.45
C GLU A 67 -7.71 17.47 -24.45
N TRP A 68 -8.83 17.05 -23.87
CA TRP A 68 -10.06 17.85 -23.79
C TRP A 68 -9.83 19.14 -23.02
N ILE A 69 -9.08 19.08 -21.94
CA ILE A 69 -8.82 20.23 -21.09
C ILE A 69 -7.80 21.15 -21.72
N ALA A 70 -6.81 20.61 -22.43
CA ALA A 70 -5.91 21.44 -23.22
C ALA A 70 -6.66 22.23 -24.31
N SER A 71 -7.83 21.75 -24.76
CA SER A 71 -8.67 22.38 -25.75
C SER A 71 -9.77 23.31 -25.17
N ASP A 72 -10.08 23.20 -23.88
CA ASP A 72 -11.15 23.98 -23.23
C ASP A 72 -10.57 24.88 -22.11
N SER A 73 -10.45 26.16 -22.43
CA SER A 73 -9.91 27.17 -21.50
C SER A 73 -10.81 27.46 -20.28
N SER A 74 -12.02 26.90 -20.25
CA SER A 74 -12.92 27.01 -19.07
C SER A 74 -12.60 25.97 -18.00
N LEU A 75 -11.84 24.93 -18.33
CA LEU A 75 -11.42 23.89 -17.41
C LEU A 75 -10.05 24.24 -16.82
N SER A 76 -9.89 24.02 -15.53
CA SER A 76 -8.62 24.26 -14.84
C SER A 76 -7.79 22.99 -14.74
N ALA A 77 -6.48 23.12 -14.65
CA ALA A 77 -5.58 21.99 -14.41
C ALA A 77 -5.95 21.17 -13.15
N GLY A 78 -6.60 21.80 -12.17
CA GLY A 78 -7.08 21.13 -10.96
C GLY A 78 -8.21 20.14 -11.21
N ASP A 79 -9.05 20.37 -12.22
CA ASP A 79 -10.24 19.54 -12.45
C ASP A 79 -9.88 18.15 -12.96
N TYR A 80 -8.86 18.02 -13.79
CA TYR A 80 -8.47 16.71 -14.36
C TYR A 80 -7.40 15.98 -13.58
N THR A 81 -6.60 16.66 -12.80
CA THR A 81 -5.73 15.99 -11.83
C THR A 81 -6.55 15.11 -10.89
N PHE A 82 -7.78 15.53 -10.59
CA PHE A 82 -8.69 14.75 -9.79
C PHE A 82 -9.13 13.44 -10.48
N TRP A 83 -9.46 13.48 -11.76
CA TRP A 83 -9.87 12.28 -12.50
C TRP A 83 -8.72 11.30 -12.70
N ASP A 84 -7.50 11.80 -12.91
CA ASP A 84 -6.30 10.96 -12.96
C ASP A 84 -6.11 10.20 -11.64
N LEU A 85 -6.28 10.88 -10.50
CA LEU A 85 -6.16 10.26 -9.18
C LEU A 85 -7.21 9.18 -8.92
N MET A 86 -8.38 9.26 -9.55
CA MET A 86 -9.45 8.26 -9.40
C MET A 86 -9.23 7.00 -10.26
N THR A 87 -8.19 6.96 -11.05
CA THR A 87 -7.82 5.83 -11.89
C THR A 87 -6.53 5.18 -11.35
N PRO A 88 -6.46 3.84 -11.26
CA PRO A 88 -5.22 3.19 -10.87
C PRO A 88 -4.06 3.63 -11.77
N GLU A 89 -2.99 4.13 -11.16
CA GLU A 89 -1.80 4.51 -11.92
C GLU A 89 -1.17 3.29 -12.59
N TYR A 90 -0.85 3.43 -13.88
CA TYR A 90 -0.34 2.33 -14.69
C TYR A 90 0.94 1.72 -14.11
N PHE A 91 1.90 2.57 -13.73
CA PHE A 91 3.17 2.09 -13.20
C PHE A 91 3.02 1.36 -11.85
N ALA A 92 2.14 1.84 -10.97
CA ALA A 92 1.92 1.22 -9.66
C ALA A 92 1.18 -0.13 -9.78
N LEU A 93 0.14 -0.19 -10.63
CA LEU A 93 -0.58 -1.43 -10.89
C LEU A 93 0.31 -2.47 -11.58
N SER A 94 1.09 -2.05 -12.59
CA SER A 94 2.02 -2.94 -13.30
C SER A 94 3.14 -3.44 -12.38
N ALA A 95 3.65 -2.59 -11.47
CA ALA A 95 4.64 -2.99 -10.48
C ALA A 95 4.09 -3.99 -9.47
N GLU A 96 2.86 -3.78 -8.97
CA GLU A 96 2.23 -4.76 -8.08
C GLU A 96 2.04 -6.11 -8.77
N LEU A 97 1.58 -6.13 -10.03
CA LEU A 97 1.47 -7.37 -10.81
C LEU A 97 2.84 -8.04 -11.03
N ALA A 98 3.89 -7.25 -11.26
CA ALA A 98 5.25 -7.75 -11.40
C ALA A 98 5.78 -8.38 -10.09
N LEU A 99 5.47 -7.78 -8.92
CA LEU A 99 5.81 -8.36 -7.61
C LEU A 99 5.19 -9.75 -7.42
N TRP A 100 3.94 -9.95 -7.82
CA TRP A 100 3.27 -11.24 -7.73
C TRP A 100 3.89 -12.30 -8.64
N GLN A 101 4.53 -11.88 -9.74
CA GLN A 101 5.21 -12.75 -10.68
C GLN A 101 6.72 -12.93 -10.37
N GLY A 102 7.24 -12.30 -9.32
CA GLY A 102 8.67 -12.34 -9.00
C GLY A 102 9.57 -11.62 -10.02
N ARG A 103 9.02 -10.67 -10.78
CA ARG A 103 9.75 -9.89 -11.78
C ARG A 103 10.32 -8.62 -11.14
N TRP A 104 11.33 -8.81 -10.29
CA TRP A 104 11.88 -7.78 -9.42
C TRP A 104 12.43 -6.57 -10.15
N GLN A 105 13.20 -6.81 -11.22
CA GLN A 105 13.77 -5.71 -12.01
C GLN A 105 12.68 -4.87 -12.66
N ASP A 106 11.60 -5.50 -13.14
CA ASP A 106 10.47 -4.76 -13.73
C ASP A 106 9.80 -3.83 -12.71
N VAL A 107 9.74 -4.21 -11.44
CA VAL A 107 9.25 -3.34 -10.37
C VAL A 107 10.12 -2.10 -10.24
N VAL A 108 11.43 -2.29 -10.22
CA VAL A 108 12.39 -1.18 -10.12
C VAL A 108 12.27 -0.27 -11.34
N ASP A 109 12.22 -0.84 -12.54
CA ASP A 109 12.13 -0.09 -13.81
C ASP A 109 10.82 0.70 -13.94
N LEU A 110 9.74 0.24 -13.32
CA LEU A 110 8.45 0.92 -13.32
C LEU A 110 8.34 2.03 -12.27
N VAL A 111 8.80 1.76 -11.04
CA VAL A 111 8.55 2.64 -9.90
C VAL A 111 9.64 3.69 -9.74
N LEU A 112 10.91 3.30 -9.84
CA LEU A 112 12.02 4.20 -9.54
C LEU A 112 12.10 5.43 -10.45
N PRO A 113 11.90 5.32 -11.78
CA PRO A 113 11.87 6.50 -12.64
C PRO A 113 10.77 7.49 -12.26
N LYS A 114 9.60 6.99 -11.86
CA LYS A 114 8.47 7.83 -11.44
C LYS A 114 8.73 8.55 -10.12
N MET A 115 9.38 7.90 -9.17
CA MET A 115 9.83 8.56 -7.96
C MET A 115 10.89 9.62 -8.26
N ASN A 116 11.83 9.34 -9.16
CA ASN A 116 12.85 10.30 -9.59
C ASN A 116 12.25 11.51 -10.34
N GLU A 117 11.26 11.31 -11.22
CA GLU A 117 10.52 12.41 -11.85
C GLU A 117 9.90 13.35 -10.81
N ALA A 118 9.36 12.77 -9.73
CA ALA A 118 8.79 13.53 -8.63
C ALA A 118 9.85 14.34 -7.86
N PHE A 119 11.08 13.84 -7.75
CA PHE A 119 12.20 14.59 -7.16
C PHE A 119 12.65 15.79 -8.00
N ALA A 120 12.68 15.62 -9.30
CA ALA A 120 13.18 16.64 -10.23
C ALA A 120 12.24 17.85 -10.36
N SER A 121 10.98 17.71 -9.94
CA SER A 121 10.06 18.83 -9.99
C SER A 121 10.35 19.84 -8.88
N SER A 122 10.74 21.05 -9.25
CA SER A 122 11.11 22.15 -8.35
C SER A 122 9.96 22.73 -7.53
N SER A 123 8.80 22.09 -7.53
CA SER A 123 7.68 22.52 -6.70
C SER A 123 7.87 22.06 -5.26
N THR A 124 7.41 22.86 -4.33
CA THR A 124 7.51 22.70 -2.86
C THR A 124 6.91 21.39 -2.31
N TYR A 125 6.38 20.53 -3.16
CA TYR A 125 5.78 19.25 -2.83
C TYR A 125 6.39 18.16 -3.69
N THR A 126 7.27 17.38 -3.13
CA THR A 126 7.71 16.13 -3.74
C THR A 126 6.56 15.14 -3.68
N LYS A 127 5.93 14.97 -4.83
CA LYS A 127 4.88 13.99 -5.01
C LYS A 127 5.48 12.60 -4.70
N TRP A 128 4.76 11.81 -3.90
CA TRP A 128 5.10 10.42 -3.60
C TRP A 128 6.34 10.17 -2.72
N MET A 129 6.85 11.17 -2.04
CA MET A 129 8.01 11.01 -1.15
C MET A 129 7.62 10.96 0.33
N CYS A 130 8.33 10.15 1.09
CA CYS A 130 8.34 10.23 2.54
C CYS A 130 9.23 11.41 2.96
N GLN A 131 8.61 12.50 3.37
CA GLN A 131 9.31 13.73 3.74
C GLN A 131 9.61 13.80 5.24
N SER A 132 10.53 14.66 5.62
CA SER A 132 10.94 14.86 7.01
C SER A 132 9.80 15.22 7.97
N ASN A 133 8.72 15.84 7.49
CA ASN A 133 7.53 16.14 8.29
C ASN A 133 6.39 15.13 8.07
N TYR A 134 6.69 13.97 7.52
CA TYR A 134 5.70 12.92 7.23
C TYR A 134 4.90 12.55 8.47
N HIS A 135 5.52 12.47 9.65
CA HIS A 135 4.82 12.20 10.89
C HIS A 135 3.79 13.28 11.25
N ASN A 136 4.10 14.57 11.06
CA ASN A 136 3.17 15.68 11.29
C ASN A 136 2.01 15.64 10.29
N ALA A 137 2.30 15.19 9.07
CA ALA A 137 1.32 15.03 8.02
C ALA A 137 0.54 13.70 8.13
N TYR A 138 1.07 12.72 8.85
CA TYR A 138 0.55 11.34 8.87
C TYR A 138 -0.94 11.28 9.27
N SER A 139 -1.32 12.00 10.31
CA SER A 139 -2.72 12.08 10.72
C SER A 139 -3.64 12.72 9.67
N LYS A 140 -3.07 13.46 8.70
CA LYS A 140 -3.82 14.15 7.65
C LYS A 140 -3.99 13.29 6.39
N ILE A 141 -3.24 12.20 6.25
CA ILE A 141 -3.28 11.32 5.06
C ILE A 141 -4.71 10.85 4.76
N PHE A 142 -5.48 10.54 5.80
CA PHE A 142 -6.84 9.99 5.66
C PHE A 142 -7.96 11.03 5.85
N ARG A 143 -7.65 12.32 5.83
CA ARG A 143 -8.63 13.37 6.18
C ARG A 143 -9.67 13.66 5.09
N GLY A 144 -9.42 13.28 3.86
CA GLY A 144 -10.35 13.51 2.76
C GLY A 144 -10.48 14.97 2.30
N ASP A 145 -9.83 15.91 2.99
CA ASP A 145 -9.85 17.33 2.65
C ASP A 145 -8.77 17.73 1.62
N ASN A 146 -7.80 16.84 1.38
CA ASN A 146 -6.78 17.05 0.37
C ASN A 146 -6.39 15.74 -0.34
N PRO A 147 -7.14 15.27 -1.34
CA PRO A 147 -6.78 14.10 -2.14
C PRO A 147 -5.51 14.30 -2.97
N TYR A 148 -5.04 15.53 -3.13
CA TYR A 148 -3.84 15.89 -3.89
C TYR A 148 -2.55 15.87 -3.06
N GLY A 149 -2.62 15.42 -1.81
CA GLY A 149 -1.45 15.36 -0.94
C GLY A 149 -0.33 14.50 -1.51
N SER A 150 0.90 14.72 -1.07
CA SER A 150 2.10 13.97 -1.49
C SER A 150 1.98 12.45 -1.29
N ALA A 151 1.09 12.02 -0.41
CA ALA A 151 0.84 10.60 -0.17
C ALA A 151 -0.03 9.93 -1.23
N THR A 152 -0.75 10.68 -2.06
CA THR A 152 -1.74 10.15 -2.99
C THR A 152 -1.12 9.72 -4.31
N VAL A 153 -1.32 8.47 -4.68
CA VAL A 153 -1.01 7.94 -6.01
C VAL A 153 -2.33 7.70 -6.77
N SER A 154 -3.24 6.95 -6.17
CA SER A 154 -4.60 6.75 -6.73
C SER A 154 -5.60 6.53 -5.60
N VAL A 155 -6.83 7.03 -5.75
CA VAL A 155 -7.87 7.00 -4.71
C VAL A 155 -9.25 6.68 -5.27
N ILE A 156 -10.11 6.13 -4.42
CA ILE A 156 -11.56 6.13 -4.60
C ILE A 156 -12.12 7.21 -3.69
N THR A 157 -12.83 8.17 -4.25
CA THR A 157 -13.38 9.31 -3.53
C THR A 157 -14.86 9.13 -3.23
N TYR A 158 -15.33 9.78 -2.18
CA TYR A 158 -16.71 9.81 -1.76
C TYR A 158 -17.14 11.26 -1.57
N GLU A 159 -18.34 11.60 -2.02
CA GLU A 159 -18.91 12.93 -1.85
C GLU A 159 -20.23 12.82 -1.07
N TYR A 160 -20.18 13.19 0.21
CA TYR A 160 -21.33 13.08 1.11
C TYR A 160 -22.54 13.89 0.64
N LYS A 161 -22.30 15.07 0.06
CA LYS A 161 -23.38 15.92 -0.49
C LYS A 161 -24.13 15.26 -1.65
N LYS A 162 -23.54 14.25 -2.29
CA LYS A 162 -24.16 13.42 -3.34
C LYS A 162 -24.70 12.09 -2.80
N ASN A 163 -24.91 11.97 -1.50
CA ASN A 163 -25.36 10.75 -0.83
C ASN A 163 -24.42 9.54 -1.02
N GLN A 164 -23.15 9.77 -1.26
CA GLN A 164 -22.16 8.71 -1.29
C GLN A 164 -21.68 8.44 0.14
N THR A 165 -21.65 7.17 0.53
CA THR A 165 -21.22 6.76 1.86
C THR A 165 -19.97 5.88 1.79
N ASN A 166 -19.02 6.16 2.69
CA ASN A 166 -17.85 5.30 2.86
C ASN A 166 -18.17 4.23 3.90
N ALA A 167 -18.50 3.02 3.43
CA ALA A 167 -18.80 1.88 4.30
C ALA A 167 -17.61 1.50 5.20
N THR A 168 -16.38 1.68 4.74
CA THR A 168 -15.18 1.43 5.55
C THR A 168 -15.14 2.33 6.77
N LYS A 169 -15.39 3.64 6.60
CA LYS A 169 -15.49 4.58 7.70
C LYS A 169 -16.61 4.20 8.65
N GLN A 170 -17.78 3.85 8.13
CA GLN A 170 -18.91 3.48 8.93
C GLN A 170 -18.61 2.25 9.80
N ASN A 171 -18.09 1.19 9.18
CA ASN A 171 -17.87 -0.10 9.83
C ASN A 171 -16.68 -0.14 10.80
N LEU A 172 -15.71 0.76 10.62
CA LEU A 172 -14.47 0.78 11.40
C LEU A 172 -14.38 1.93 12.42
N TYR A 173 -15.19 2.99 12.24
CA TYR A 173 -15.12 4.16 13.10
C TYR A 173 -16.47 4.69 13.59
N SER A 174 -17.40 5.05 12.68
CA SER A 174 -18.64 5.79 13.08
C SER A 174 -19.64 4.91 13.82
N ALA A 175 -19.87 3.69 13.31
CA ALA A 175 -20.69 2.66 13.95
C ALA A 175 -19.96 1.31 13.82
N PRO A 176 -18.85 1.14 14.57
CA PRO A 176 -17.91 0.08 14.30
C PRO A 176 -18.47 -1.29 14.62
N ILE A 177 -18.69 -2.10 13.58
CA ILE A 177 -18.97 -3.54 13.66
C ILE A 177 -17.69 -4.36 13.64
N LEU A 178 -16.59 -3.80 13.11
CA LEU A 178 -15.25 -4.35 13.12
C LEU A 178 -14.36 -3.47 14.00
N ARG A 179 -13.68 -4.10 14.94
CA ARG A 179 -12.81 -3.41 15.88
C ARG A 179 -11.40 -4.01 15.82
N PRO A 180 -10.35 -3.20 16.03
CA PRO A 180 -9.01 -3.74 16.19
C PRO A 180 -8.94 -4.60 17.47
N SER A 181 -8.26 -5.75 17.38
CA SER A 181 -8.03 -6.59 18.56
C SER A 181 -6.96 -5.96 19.46
N GLU A 182 -7.06 -6.16 20.77
CA GLU A 182 -6.07 -5.66 21.74
C GLU A 182 -4.65 -6.15 21.41
N LEU A 183 -4.50 -7.42 21.06
CA LEU A 183 -3.20 -7.97 20.65
C LEU A 183 -2.69 -7.38 19.34
N GLY A 184 -3.59 -7.03 18.40
CA GLY A 184 -3.22 -6.31 17.19
C GLY A 184 -2.72 -4.90 17.49
N ILE A 185 -3.32 -4.23 18.47
CA ILE A 185 -2.91 -2.92 18.97
C ILE A 185 -1.58 -3.00 19.70
N ALA A 186 -1.38 -4.03 20.54
CA ALA A 186 -0.17 -4.24 21.32
C ALA A 186 1.09 -4.33 20.45
N ARG A 187 0.98 -4.74 19.19
CA ARG A 187 2.09 -4.79 18.23
C ARG A 187 2.83 -3.45 18.09
N TYR A 188 2.15 -2.34 18.32
CA TYR A 188 2.76 -1.00 18.24
C TYR A 188 3.70 -0.69 19.43
N SER A 189 3.69 -1.53 20.45
CA SER A 189 4.58 -1.44 21.63
C SER A 189 5.40 -2.72 21.82
N ASP A 190 5.21 -3.73 20.99
CA ASP A 190 5.89 -5.02 21.09
C ASP A 190 7.27 -4.93 20.46
N LYS A 191 8.31 -5.26 21.24
CA LYS A 191 9.70 -5.23 20.81
C LYS A 191 10.03 -6.29 19.76
N ASP A 192 9.35 -7.42 19.78
CA ASP A 192 9.55 -8.48 18.78
C ASP A 192 8.95 -8.10 17.43
N PHE A 193 7.91 -7.28 17.47
CA PHE A 193 7.25 -6.76 16.28
C PHE A 193 7.86 -5.44 15.81
N ASN A 194 8.26 -4.57 16.74
CA ASN A 194 8.94 -3.31 16.48
C ASN A 194 10.16 -3.16 17.40
N PRO A 195 11.34 -3.70 17.03
CA PRO A 195 12.51 -3.78 17.90
C PRO A 195 13.10 -2.43 18.33
N ASN A 196 12.74 -1.35 17.66
CA ASN A 196 13.14 0.00 18.08
C ASN A 196 12.19 0.66 19.06
N ALA A 197 11.10 0.01 19.35
CA ALA A 197 10.23 0.46 20.40
C ALA A 197 11.00 0.29 21.73
N PHE A 198 11.94 1.29 22.12
CA PHE A 198 11.55 1.90 23.34
C PHE A 198 12.33 1.55 24.57
N THR A 199 12.98 2.57 25.03
CA THR A 199 13.62 2.61 26.33
C THR A 199 12.70 3.15 27.45
N SER A 200 11.46 3.52 27.15
CA SER A 200 10.49 4.07 28.11
C SER A 200 9.07 3.60 27.86
N GLU A 201 8.25 3.51 28.90
CA GLU A 201 6.84 3.07 28.87
C GLU A 201 5.95 3.91 27.95
N ASP A 202 6.32 5.16 27.65
CA ASP A 202 5.57 6.07 26.77
C ASP A 202 5.93 5.96 25.28
N SER A 203 6.81 5.05 24.94
CA SER A 203 7.35 5.00 23.61
C SER A 203 6.68 3.93 22.76
N ARG A 204 5.53 4.26 22.22
CA ARG A 204 4.83 3.51 21.19
C ARG A 204 5.26 3.99 19.81
N ASP A 205 5.06 3.15 18.82
CA ASP A 205 5.12 3.58 17.42
C ASP A 205 4.29 4.86 17.24
N GLY A 206 4.87 5.90 16.63
CA GLY A 206 4.25 7.21 16.52
C GLY A 206 2.95 7.21 15.70
N ARG A 207 2.70 6.17 14.93
CA ARG A 207 1.46 5.98 14.17
C ARG A 207 0.28 5.57 15.05
N PHE A 208 0.53 5.06 16.24
CA PHE A 208 -0.50 4.54 17.14
C PHE A 208 -1.68 5.50 17.30
N ASN A 209 -1.41 6.73 17.70
CA ASN A 209 -2.46 7.74 17.96
C ASN A 209 -3.21 8.18 16.68
N SER A 210 -2.60 8.00 15.52
CA SER A 210 -3.26 8.27 14.24
C SER A 210 -4.11 7.09 13.77
N HIS A 211 -3.80 5.88 14.21
CA HIS A 211 -4.51 4.66 13.81
C HIS A 211 -5.68 4.33 14.73
N PHE A 212 -5.55 4.56 16.04
CA PHE A 212 -6.47 4.06 17.04
C PHE A 212 -6.98 5.16 17.98
N SER A 213 -8.22 5.01 18.42
CA SER A 213 -8.78 5.75 19.53
C SER A 213 -9.79 4.88 20.27
N GLN A 214 -10.13 5.28 21.49
CA GLN A 214 -11.22 4.65 22.24
C GLN A 214 -12.50 5.49 22.12
N ASP A 215 -13.65 4.82 22.10
CA ASP A 215 -14.95 5.47 22.28
C ASP A 215 -15.20 5.80 23.76
N SER A 216 -16.34 6.41 24.06
CA SER A 216 -16.72 6.77 25.44
C SER A 216 -16.88 5.58 26.39
N TYR A 217 -16.94 4.38 25.86
CA TYR A 217 -17.05 3.12 26.62
C TYR A 217 -15.70 2.40 26.73
N GLY A 218 -14.61 3.00 26.24
CA GLY A 218 -13.29 2.40 26.25
C GLY A 218 -13.01 1.39 25.12
N ASN A 219 -13.93 1.21 24.18
CA ASN A 219 -13.73 0.27 23.10
C ASN A 219 -12.87 0.89 21.99
N TRP A 220 -11.93 0.12 21.47
CA TRP A 220 -11.05 0.53 20.38
C TRP A 220 -11.79 0.65 19.05
N ARG A 221 -11.38 1.64 18.25
CA ARG A 221 -11.84 1.88 16.87
C ARG A 221 -10.70 2.43 16.02
N MET A 222 -10.85 2.38 14.71
CA MET A 222 -9.84 2.84 13.75
C MET A 222 -9.91 4.35 13.55
N GLN A 223 -9.11 5.10 14.29
CA GLN A 223 -9.03 6.57 14.26
C GLN A 223 -8.70 7.14 12.88
N LYS A 224 -7.89 6.45 12.08
CA LYS A 224 -7.55 6.92 10.73
C LYS A 224 -8.75 7.14 9.81
N TRP A 225 -9.90 6.56 10.11
CA TRP A 225 -11.17 6.75 9.40
C TRP A 225 -12.09 7.77 10.07
N SER A 226 -11.60 8.51 11.07
CA SER A 226 -12.40 9.49 11.85
C SER A 226 -12.76 10.73 11.08
N TYR A 227 -11.94 11.10 10.12
CA TYR A 227 -12.01 12.39 9.47
C TYR A 227 -13.18 12.52 8.51
N ALA A 228 -13.36 13.72 8.00
CA ALA A 228 -14.48 14.28 7.26
C ALA A 228 -15.49 13.33 6.58
N ALA A 229 -16.65 13.85 6.23
CA ALA A 229 -17.68 13.11 5.52
C ALA A 229 -17.17 12.52 4.19
N ASP A 230 -16.25 13.22 3.54
CA ASP A 230 -15.72 12.92 2.21
C ASP A 230 -14.36 12.18 2.26
N ASN A 231 -14.24 11.22 3.17
CA ASN A 231 -13.04 10.36 3.19
C ASN A 231 -12.86 9.61 1.86
N PHE A 232 -11.60 9.35 1.52
CA PHE A 232 -11.27 8.52 0.37
C PHE A 232 -10.55 7.23 0.78
N ILE A 233 -10.58 6.24 -0.10
CA ILE A 233 -9.84 4.97 0.04
C ILE A 233 -8.70 5.00 -0.97
N TYR A 234 -7.48 4.73 -0.50
CA TYR A 234 -6.33 4.63 -1.39
C TYR A 234 -6.39 3.35 -2.23
N ILE A 235 -6.34 3.51 -3.54
CA ILE A 235 -5.98 2.42 -4.45
C ILE A 235 -4.48 2.16 -4.31
N TYR A 236 -3.69 3.25 -4.40
CA TYR A 236 -2.26 3.26 -4.10
C TYR A 236 -1.88 4.56 -3.38
N ARG A 237 -0.96 4.47 -2.43
CA ARG A 237 -0.34 5.62 -1.79
C ARG A 237 1.18 5.52 -1.80
N ASN A 238 1.85 6.64 -1.56
CA ASN A 238 3.30 6.76 -1.71
C ASN A 238 4.10 5.68 -0.98
N VAL A 239 3.75 5.36 0.26
CA VAL A 239 4.48 4.35 1.04
C VAL A 239 4.44 2.96 0.39
N GLU A 240 3.39 2.64 -0.37
CA GLU A 240 3.33 1.38 -1.12
C GLU A 240 4.40 1.29 -2.19
N LEU A 241 4.77 2.42 -2.81
CA LEU A 241 5.86 2.47 -3.78
C LEU A 241 7.20 2.12 -3.13
N TYR A 242 7.43 2.61 -1.90
CA TYR A 242 8.60 2.23 -1.09
C TYR A 242 8.57 0.74 -0.77
N PHE A 243 7.45 0.20 -0.32
CA PHE A 243 7.32 -1.22 -0.01
C PHE A 243 7.58 -2.09 -1.24
N MET A 244 7.08 -1.69 -2.41
CA MET A 244 7.32 -2.40 -3.66
C MET A 244 8.82 -2.41 -4.02
N LEU A 245 9.51 -1.27 -3.91
CA LEU A 245 10.94 -1.19 -4.16
C LEU A 245 11.77 -1.96 -3.12
N ILE A 246 11.43 -1.84 -1.83
CA ILE A 246 12.12 -2.55 -0.75
C ILE A 246 12.02 -4.06 -0.97
N GLU A 247 10.83 -4.56 -1.32
CA GLU A 247 10.62 -5.97 -1.63
C GLU A 247 11.43 -6.41 -2.86
N ALA A 248 11.39 -5.62 -3.93
CA ALA A 248 12.16 -5.91 -5.14
C ALA A 248 13.67 -5.91 -4.89
N PHE A 249 14.19 -4.92 -4.18
CA PHE A 249 15.62 -4.85 -3.83
C PHE A 249 16.06 -5.98 -2.89
N ASN A 250 15.15 -6.51 -2.08
CA ASN A 250 15.45 -7.68 -1.27
C ASN A 250 15.80 -8.92 -2.10
N HIS A 251 15.23 -9.01 -3.31
CA HIS A 251 15.46 -10.11 -4.23
C HIS A 251 16.46 -9.80 -5.36
N LEU A 252 17.13 -8.67 -5.29
CA LEU A 252 18.21 -8.26 -6.18
C LEU A 252 19.50 -8.12 -5.36
N PRO A 253 20.36 -9.15 -5.31
CA PRO A 253 21.50 -9.20 -4.38
C PRO A 253 22.43 -8.00 -4.48
N GLU A 254 22.63 -7.47 -5.68
CA GLU A 254 23.46 -6.29 -5.95
C GLU A 254 22.85 -4.99 -5.43
N ARG A 255 21.57 -5.03 -5.02
CA ARG A 255 20.79 -3.87 -4.56
C ARG A 255 20.28 -3.99 -3.12
N SER A 256 20.82 -4.92 -2.35
CA SER A 256 20.36 -5.19 -0.99
C SER A 256 20.56 -4.01 -0.02
N GLU A 257 21.45 -3.08 -0.34
CA GLU A 257 21.67 -1.89 0.48
C GLU A 257 20.55 -0.87 0.33
N GLU A 258 20.04 -0.68 -0.87
CA GLU A 258 18.95 0.25 -1.14
C GLU A 258 17.68 -0.12 -0.38
N ARG A 259 17.43 -1.43 -0.20
CA ARG A 259 16.33 -1.91 0.65
C ARG A 259 16.40 -1.31 2.06
N TYR A 260 17.58 -1.39 2.68
CA TYR A 260 17.83 -0.85 4.03
C TYR A 260 17.63 0.67 4.06
N VAL A 261 18.19 1.35 3.08
CA VAL A 261 18.16 2.81 2.99
C VAL A 261 16.74 3.33 2.84
N LEU A 262 15.95 2.76 1.93
CA LEU A 262 14.55 3.17 1.73
C LEU A 262 13.68 2.92 2.95
N MET A 263 13.97 1.87 3.72
CA MET A 263 13.21 1.58 4.93
C MET A 263 13.52 2.56 6.05
N ASN A 264 14.78 2.78 6.32
CA ASN A 264 15.22 3.44 7.55
C ASN A 264 15.45 4.94 7.39
N GLU A 265 16.42 5.34 6.61
CA GLU A 265 16.95 6.69 6.63
C GLU A 265 16.65 7.49 5.38
N GLY A 266 16.22 6.79 4.33
CA GLY A 266 16.05 7.37 3.00
C GLY A 266 17.36 7.57 2.25
N VAL A 267 17.23 7.67 0.93
CA VAL A 267 18.39 7.78 0.02
C VAL A 267 19.20 9.04 0.30
N SER A 268 18.54 10.13 0.64
CA SER A 268 19.17 11.42 0.90
C SER A 268 20.16 11.41 2.07
N SER A 269 19.87 10.62 3.10
CA SER A 269 20.75 10.54 4.29
C SER A 269 22.02 9.72 4.04
N TYR A 270 22.00 8.87 3.02
CA TYR A 270 23.13 8.04 2.62
C TYR A 270 24.07 8.66 1.58
N TYR A 271 23.75 9.89 1.12
CA TYR A 271 24.64 10.66 0.26
C TYR A 271 25.36 11.78 1.02
N PRO A 272 26.22 11.44 2.00
CA PRO A 272 27.14 12.42 2.53
C PRO A 272 28.11 12.87 1.42
N ASP A 273 28.76 14.01 1.59
CA ASP A 273 29.67 14.62 0.64
C ASP A 273 30.62 13.60 -0.02
N GLY A 274 30.43 13.35 -1.31
CA GLY A 274 31.22 12.40 -2.09
C GLY A 274 30.73 10.95 -2.10
N GLY A 275 29.50 10.71 -1.67
CA GLY A 275 28.96 9.41 -1.35
C GLY A 275 28.65 8.47 -2.50
N VAL A 276 28.20 7.28 -2.10
CA VAL A 276 27.84 6.16 -2.97
C VAL A 276 26.65 6.53 -3.82
N THR A 277 26.75 6.32 -5.13
CA THR A 277 25.66 6.45 -6.08
C THR A 277 24.90 5.13 -6.13
N TYR A 278 23.65 5.13 -5.79
CA TYR A 278 22.81 3.96 -6.01
C TYR A 278 22.30 3.95 -7.45
N PRO A 279 22.47 2.85 -8.20
CA PRO A 279 22.05 2.79 -9.60
C PRO A 279 20.55 3.09 -9.76
N GLY A 280 20.21 4.01 -10.68
CA GLY A 280 18.83 4.37 -10.97
C GLY A 280 18.22 5.42 -10.06
N PHE A 281 18.86 5.80 -8.96
CA PHE A 281 18.50 7.02 -8.23
C PHE A 281 19.20 8.20 -8.90
N THR A 282 18.45 9.26 -9.23
CA THR A 282 19.05 10.44 -9.84
C THR A 282 19.87 11.22 -8.83
N ASN A 283 21.10 11.53 -9.21
CA ASN A 283 22.00 12.37 -8.44
C ASN A 283 21.75 13.88 -8.60
N ASP A 284 20.55 14.29 -9.01
CA ASP A 284 20.21 15.69 -9.15
C ASP A 284 20.07 16.44 -7.81
N TRP A 285 20.84 15.99 -6.86
CA TRP A 285 21.21 16.69 -5.66
C TRP A 285 22.17 17.82 -6.06
N THR A 286 21.63 18.90 -6.56
CA THR A 286 22.43 20.03 -7.00
C THR A 286 23.26 20.58 -5.85
N ARG A 287 24.55 20.46 -5.95
CA ARG A 287 25.50 21.23 -5.12
C ARG A 287 25.41 22.68 -5.53
N VAL A 288 24.77 23.50 -4.73
CA VAL A 288 24.82 24.95 -4.89
C VAL A 288 25.87 25.48 -3.90
N GLY A 289 26.98 25.99 -4.44
CA GLY A 289 28.01 26.65 -3.64
C GLY A 289 28.81 25.74 -2.72
N GLY A 290 28.95 24.44 -3.04
CA GLY A 290 29.71 23.48 -2.24
C GLY A 290 28.94 22.84 -1.07
N ALA A 291 27.77 23.34 -0.74
CA ALA A 291 26.85 22.72 0.19
C ALA A 291 25.84 21.86 -0.58
N VAL A 292 25.58 20.67 -0.11
CA VAL A 292 24.46 19.84 -0.59
C VAL A 292 23.20 20.49 -0.07
N THR A 293 22.52 21.26 -0.88
CA THR A 293 21.19 21.75 -0.55
C THR A 293 20.20 20.65 -0.86
N HIS A 294 19.83 19.89 0.17
CA HIS A 294 18.71 18.94 0.10
C HIS A 294 17.42 19.76 0.02
N THR A 295 16.99 20.04 -1.19
CA THR A 295 15.69 20.69 -1.39
C THR A 295 14.57 19.73 -1.03
N TYR A 296 14.82 18.42 -1.02
CA TYR A 296 13.83 17.38 -0.73
C TYR A 296 14.53 16.21 -0.05
N ALA A 297 14.39 16.09 1.26
CA ALA A 297 14.91 14.95 2.01
C ALA A 297 13.90 13.81 1.94
N ASP A 298 14.23 12.76 1.18
CA ASP A 298 13.67 11.45 1.41
C ASP A 298 14.24 10.94 2.73
N THR A 299 13.39 10.70 3.70
CA THR A 299 13.79 10.21 5.04
C THR A 299 13.54 8.71 5.19
N GLY A 300 13.15 8.02 4.11
CA GLY A 300 12.69 6.64 4.19
C GLY A 300 11.37 6.50 4.94
N ILE A 301 10.88 5.28 5.08
CA ILE A 301 9.60 5.00 5.74
C ILE A 301 9.68 5.32 7.23
N ARG A 302 10.77 4.95 7.88
CA ARG A 302 10.97 5.17 9.30
C ARG A 302 11.03 6.64 9.69
N GLY A 303 11.55 7.49 8.81
CA GLY A 303 11.71 8.92 9.04
C GLY A 303 12.69 9.23 10.17
N THR A 304 13.90 9.67 9.81
CA THR A 304 14.86 10.16 10.81
C THR A 304 14.61 11.64 11.09
N TRP A 305 14.53 11.98 12.36
CA TRP A 305 14.34 13.35 12.82
C TRP A 305 15.66 13.93 13.28
N GLY A 306 15.87 15.17 12.89
CA GLY A 306 17.00 15.91 13.40
C GLY A 306 16.98 15.99 14.93
N ALA A 307 18.17 16.02 15.54
CA ALA A 307 18.38 15.96 16.99
C ALA A 307 17.72 17.12 17.80
N SER A 308 17.13 18.09 17.12
CA SER A 308 16.48 19.25 17.74
C SER A 308 14.97 19.08 17.92
N ASP A 309 14.38 18.02 17.42
CA ASP A 309 12.94 17.82 17.55
C ASP A 309 12.63 16.88 18.70
N THR A 310 12.00 17.43 19.74
CA THR A 310 11.47 16.66 20.88
C THR A 310 10.24 15.86 20.51
N SER A 311 9.64 16.06 19.34
CA SER A 311 8.65 15.19 18.78
C SER A 311 9.36 13.99 18.15
N LYS A 312 9.42 12.90 18.87
CA LYS A 312 9.91 11.62 18.38
C LYS A 312 9.17 11.29 17.09
N GLY A 313 9.88 11.07 15.98
CA GLY A 313 9.32 10.70 14.69
C GLY A 313 8.30 9.57 14.76
N LEU A 314 7.89 8.99 13.63
CA LEU A 314 6.89 7.90 13.64
C LEU A 314 7.35 6.68 14.45
N LEU A 315 8.64 6.60 14.80
CA LEU A 315 9.22 5.46 15.53
C LEU A 315 8.85 4.12 14.88
N CYS A 316 8.84 4.11 13.55
CA CYS A 316 8.62 2.90 12.78
C CYS A 316 9.73 1.87 13.02
N ARG A 317 9.47 0.63 12.64
CA ARG A 317 10.46 -0.44 12.75
C ARG A 317 11.78 -0.05 12.12
N ASP A 318 12.87 -0.45 12.78
CA ASP A 318 14.21 -0.41 12.21
C ASP A 318 14.51 -1.76 11.54
N MET A 319 14.69 -1.72 10.24
CA MET A 319 15.07 -2.91 9.52
C MET A 319 16.57 -3.07 9.56
N LYS A 320 17.03 -4.19 10.12
CA LYS A 320 18.45 -4.50 10.16
C LYS A 320 18.99 -4.83 8.77
N LYS A 321 20.26 -4.51 8.58
CA LYS A 321 20.98 -4.88 7.37
C LYS A 321 21.39 -6.35 7.46
N GLU A 322 20.61 -7.23 6.85
CA GLU A 322 20.87 -8.67 6.80
C GLU A 322 20.91 -9.14 5.33
N PRO A 323 22.08 -9.02 4.67
CA PRO A 323 22.21 -9.49 3.30
C PRO A 323 22.11 -11.01 3.22
N GLY A 324 21.50 -11.52 2.14
CA GLY A 324 21.41 -12.96 1.85
C GLY A 324 20.35 -13.71 2.66
N ASN A 325 19.44 -13.01 3.32
CA ASN A 325 18.31 -13.64 4.03
C ASN A 325 16.97 -13.06 3.56
N GLU A 326 16.63 -13.33 2.30
CA GLU A 326 15.47 -12.75 1.62
C GLU A 326 14.16 -13.05 2.38
N ARG A 327 13.99 -14.30 2.85
CA ARG A 327 12.78 -14.69 3.58
C ARG A 327 12.62 -13.90 4.87
N HIS A 328 13.68 -13.79 5.67
CA HIS A 328 13.65 -13.00 6.90
C HIS A 328 13.32 -11.54 6.62
N ASN A 329 13.98 -10.96 5.61
CA ASN A 329 13.77 -9.57 5.23
C ASN A 329 12.36 -9.30 4.73
N ASP A 330 11.76 -10.23 3.96
CA ASP A 330 10.37 -10.13 3.54
C ASP A 330 9.40 -10.20 4.73
N ILE A 331 9.67 -11.04 5.72
CA ILE A 331 8.86 -11.11 6.95
C ILE A 331 8.97 -9.81 7.75
N GLU A 332 10.17 -9.24 7.85
CA GLU A 332 10.36 -7.95 8.52
C GLU A 332 9.62 -6.81 7.79
N LEU A 333 9.68 -6.79 6.47
CA LEU A 333 8.89 -5.88 5.65
C LEU A 333 7.40 -6.08 5.85
N LEU A 334 6.92 -7.33 5.88
CA LEU A 334 5.51 -7.66 6.12
C LEU A 334 5.02 -7.16 7.48
N LYS A 335 5.84 -7.30 8.53
CA LYS A 335 5.50 -6.74 9.85
C LYS A 335 5.36 -5.22 9.79
N GLU A 336 6.23 -4.54 9.05
CA GLU A 336 6.12 -3.09 8.85
C GLU A 336 4.85 -2.72 8.08
N ILE A 337 4.52 -3.44 7.02
CA ILE A 337 3.27 -3.25 6.27
C ILE A 337 2.04 -3.44 7.17
N CYS A 338 2.09 -4.41 8.10
CA CYS A 338 1.01 -4.62 9.08
C CYS A 338 0.83 -3.44 10.05
N LEU A 339 1.93 -2.76 10.42
CA LEU A 339 1.88 -1.56 11.26
C LEU A 339 1.43 -0.33 10.48
N GLU A 340 1.85 -0.20 9.24
CA GLU A 340 1.58 0.97 8.40
C GLU A 340 0.16 0.97 7.83
N MET A 341 -0.35 -0.19 7.42
CA MET A 341 -1.56 -0.31 6.61
C MET A 341 -2.72 -1.10 7.27
N PRO A 342 -2.95 -0.98 8.58
CA PRO A 342 -4.07 -1.69 9.19
C PRO A 342 -5.40 -1.19 8.60
N CYS A 343 -6.29 -2.13 8.28
CA CYS A 343 -7.63 -1.86 7.75
C CYS A 343 -7.68 -1.07 6.43
N GLU A 344 -6.63 -1.16 5.61
CA GLU A 344 -6.62 -0.60 4.24
C GLU A 344 -6.85 -1.68 3.16
N GLY A 345 -7.08 -2.93 3.56
CA GLY A 345 -7.26 -4.05 2.62
C GLY A 345 -5.97 -4.53 1.96
N LYS A 346 -4.79 -4.06 2.42
CA LYS A 346 -3.49 -4.31 1.78
C LYS A 346 -2.70 -5.46 2.41
N THR A 347 -2.82 -5.67 3.70
CA THR A 347 -1.95 -6.60 4.45
C THR A 347 -2.18 -8.06 4.08
N LEU A 348 -3.43 -8.53 3.98
CA LEU A 348 -3.71 -9.92 3.63
C LEU A 348 -3.20 -10.31 2.22
N PRO A 349 -3.42 -9.51 1.17
CA PRO A 349 -2.81 -9.79 -0.13
C PRO A 349 -1.29 -9.93 -0.10
N VAL A 350 -0.58 -9.10 0.68
CA VAL A 350 0.88 -9.22 0.83
C VAL A 350 1.26 -10.49 1.57
N MET A 351 0.54 -10.85 2.65
CA MET A 351 0.74 -12.14 3.34
C MET A 351 0.59 -13.33 2.38
N ILE A 352 -0.47 -13.32 1.56
CA ILE A 352 -0.72 -14.38 0.57
C ILE A 352 0.41 -14.44 -0.46
N ARG A 353 0.86 -13.30 -0.97
CA ARG A 353 1.97 -13.23 -1.93
C ARG A 353 3.24 -13.85 -1.36
N MET A 354 3.61 -13.49 -0.13
CA MET A 354 4.79 -14.01 0.53
C MET A 354 4.64 -15.50 0.89
N ALA A 355 3.49 -15.92 1.39
CA ALA A 355 3.20 -17.33 1.67
C ALA A 355 3.30 -18.20 0.40
N LYS A 356 2.77 -17.73 -0.72
CA LYS A 356 2.91 -18.43 -2.01
C LYS A 356 4.37 -18.48 -2.47
N ARG A 357 5.12 -17.39 -2.36
CA ARG A 357 6.53 -17.31 -2.74
C ARG A 357 7.39 -18.33 -2.02
N TYR A 358 7.21 -18.44 -0.72
CA TYR A 358 7.99 -19.35 0.12
C TYR A 358 7.35 -20.73 0.31
N ASN A 359 6.18 -20.98 -0.31
CA ASN A 359 5.37 -22.17 -0.09
C ASN A 359 5.19 -22.44 1.42
N ASP A 360 4.86 -21.39 2.16
CA ASP A 360 4.81 -21.40 3.63
C ASP A 360 3.58 -20.63 4.15
N PRO A 361 2.45 -21.32 4.34
CA PRO A 361 1.23 -20.68 4.83
C PRO A 361 1.34 -20.24 6.29
N THR A 362 2.39 -20.65 7.02
CA THR A 362 2.59 -20.20 8.41
C THR A 362 2.85 -18.69 8.47
N ILE A 363 3.36 -18.08 7.42
CA ILE A 363 3.49 -16.62 7.29
C ILE A 363 2.16 -15.92 7.54
N ILE A 364 1.06 -16.49 7.05
CA ILE A 364 -0.28 -15.93 7.28
C ILE A 364 -0.78 -16.32 8.67
N SER A 365 -0.71 -17.62 8.99
CA SER A 365 -1.31 -18.13 10.22
C SER A 365 -0.66 -17.55 11.47
N ASP A 366 0.64 -17.33 11.50
CA ASP A 366 1.35 -16.73 12.64
C ASP A 366 0.89 -15.28 12.87
N LEU A 367 0.80 -14.48 11.81
CA LEU A 367 0.36 -13.09 11.92
C LEU A 367 -1.13 -12.95 12.24
N VAL A 368 -1.97 -13.84 11.73
CA VAL A 368 -3.41 -13.81 12.00
C VAL A 368 -3.72 -14.37 13.39
N CYS A 369 -3.16 -15.55 13.72
CA CYS A 369 -3.50 -16.23 14.96
C CYS A 369 -2.91 -15.57 16.21
N SER A 370 -1.78 -14.86 16.09
CA SER A 370 -1.21 -14.07 17.20
C SER A 370 -2.11 -12.91 17.69
N LYS A 371 -3.24 -12.67 17.03
CA LYS A 371 -4.24 -11.67 17.47
C LYS A 371 -5.35 -12.26 18.36
N TYR A 372 -5.37 -13.58 18.55
CA TYR A 372 -6.34 -14.23 19.41
C TYR A 372 -5.81 -14.32 20.85
N SER A 373 -6.67 -14.02 21.81
CA SER A 373 -6.37 -14.22 23.24
C SER A 373 -6.33 -15.70 23.61
N GLU A 374 -5.74 -16.02 24.75
CA GLU A 374 -5.72 -17.39 25.28
C GLU A 374 -7.10 -18.01 25.40
N GLU A 375 -8.11 -17.23 25.78
CA GLU A 375 -9.51 -17.66 25.87
C GLU A 375 -10.05 -18.14 24.50
N ASN A 376 -9.52 -17.62 23.41
CA ASN A 376 -9.89 -17.95 22.05
C ASN A 376 -8.92 -18.94 21.37
N ALA A 377 -8.05 -19.61 22.12
CA ALA A 377 -7.03 -20.51 21.57
C ALA A 377 -7.62 -21.63 20.70
N ALA A 378 -8.79 -22.17 21.05
CA ALA A 378 -9.47 -23.18 20.26
C ALA A 378 -9.95 -22.65 18.89
N ILE A 379 -10.37 -21.38 18.84
CA ILE A 379 -10.75 -20.71 17.59
C ILE A 379 -9.50 -20.45 16.77
N ALA A 380 -8.43 -19.92 17.41
CA ALA A 380 -7.15 -19.69 16.76
C ALA A 380 -6.58 -20.98 16.12
N ALA A 381 -6.68 -22.12 16.81
CA ALA A 381 -6.23 -23.40 16.27
C ALA A 381 -7.02 -23.83 15.01
N LYS A 382 -8.34 -23.62 14.99
CA LYS A 382 -9.16 -23.90 13.80
C LYS A 382 -8.82 -22.97 12.64
N VAL A 383 -8.63 -21.68 12.92
CA VAL A 383 -8.23 -20.69 11.91
C VAL A 383 -6.85 -21.04 11.35
N ARG A 384 -5.90 -21.41 12.22
CA ARG A 384 -4.57 -21.86 11.83
C ARG A 384 -4.64 -23.06 10.89
N ALA A 385 -5.34 -24.10 11.29
CA ALA A 385 -5.48 -25.32 10.48
C ALA A 385 -6.10 -25.02 9.10
N LYS A 386 -7.10 -24.14 9.06
CA LYS A 386 -7.72 -23.69 7.81
C LYS A 386 -6.71 -22.96 6.91
N ILE A 387 -5.99 -21.99 7.45
CA ILE A 387 -4.97 -21.24 6.70
C ILE A 387 -3.86 -22.17 6.20
N GLU A 388 -3.34 -23.04 7.06
CA GLU A 388 -2.23 -23.93 6.73
C GLU A 388 -2.61 -25.06 5.75
N SER A 389 -3.90 -25.34 5.59
CA SER A 389 -4.41 -26.19 4.51
C SER A 389 -4.52 -25.46 3.16
N GLY A 390 -4.18 -24.17 3.09
CA GLY A 390 -4.28 -23.35 1.89
C GLY A 390 -5.62 -22.61 1.73
N ASP A 391 -6.53 -22.78 2.70
CA ASP A 391 -7.86 -22.17 2.68
C ASP A 391 -7.85 -20.80 3.39
N TYR A 392 -7.30 -19.80 2.72
CA TYR A 392 -7.21 -18.41 3.22
C TYR A 392 -7.85 -17.38 2.30
N PHE A 393 -8.51 -17.83 1.23
CA PHE A 393 -9.33 -16.97 0.39
C PHE A 393 -10.78 -16.94 0.86
N VAL A 394 -11.49 -15.89 0.49
CA VAL A 394 -12.94 -15.83 0.69
C VAL A 394 -13.61 -16.74 -0.33
N HIS A 395 -14.38 -17.72 0.15
CA HIS A 395 -15.14 -18.58 -0.75
C HIS A 395 -16.33 -17.85 -1.31
N TRP A 396 -16.43 -17.93 -2.60
CA TRP A 396 -17.56 -17.46 -3.36
C TRP A 396 -18.32 -18.70 -3.83
N ASP A 397 -19.43 -19.01 -3.17
CA ASP A 397 -20.28 -20.13 -3.54
C ASP A 397 -21.27 -19.69 -4.61
N ILE A 398 -20.84 -19.82 -5.87
CA ILE A 398 -21.71 -19.46 -7.02
C ILE A 398 -22.84 -20.48 -7.15
N ASP A 399 -22.64 -21.71 -6.67
CA ASP A 399 -23.59 -22.82 -6.79
C ASP A 399 -24.69 -22.80 -5.71
N SER A 400 -24.53 -22.00 -4.65
CA SER A 400 -25.46 -21.94 -3.52
C SER A 400 -26.64 -20.95 -3.69
N THR A 401 -26.77 -20.30 -4.83
CA THR A 401 -27.92 -19.42 -5.13
C THR A 401 -29.16 -20.18 -5.59
N SER A 402 -29.18 -21.52 -5.50
CA SER A 402 -30.43 -22.26 -5.61
C SER A 402 -31.12 -22.30 -4.26
N SER A 403 -32.01 -21.33 -4.06
CA SER A 403 -33.16 -21.42 -3.15
C SER A 403 -32.92 -21.61 -1.66
N THR A 404 -32.96 -20.54 -0.89
CA THR A 404 -34.03 -20.41 0.13
C THR A 404 -34.14 -18.93 0.52
N HIS A 405 -35.13 -18.29 0.04
CA HIS A 405 -35.77 -17.15 0.69
C HIS A 405 -36.80 -17.63 1.68
#